data_85b0217d6b5d362bb7bd777efb9bca5d
#
_entry.id   85b0217d6b5d362bb7bd777efb9bca5d
#
_cell.length_a   1.000
_cell.length_b   1.000
_cell.length_c   1.000
_cell.angle_alpha   90.00
_cell.angle_beta   90.00
_cell.angle_gamma   90.00
#
_symmetry.space_group_name_H-M   'P 1'
#
loop_
_entity.id
_entity.type
_entity.pdbx_description
1 polymer ?
#
loop_
_entity_poly.entity_id
_entity_poly.type
_entity_poly.pdbx_seq_one_letter_code
_entity_poly.pdbx_strand_id
1 'polypeptide(L)'
;KEGKGVRSILFFLPEKIQDAKIVNYLVKVENPLPGYDIGLVCSEKSKIFYPHIDNVKLFTFNDEDLNYFDTIKSLSFMSQIKNKSYDAIVDLNTGFCAATTMLAFELNAPLKIGFDSTVNRKIFTITLERKENTFLESYFSRILSLLGAKL
;
A
#
# COMPACT_ATOMS: atom_id res chain seq x y z
N LYS A 1 -7.67 -2.70 -19.49
CA LYS A 1 -8.38 -1.43 -19.17
C LYS A 1 -8.50 -1.18 -17.67
N GLU A 2 -7.92 -2.04 -16.88
CA GLU A 2 -7.81 -1.88 -15.43
C GLU A 2 -6.98 -0.64 -15.12
N GLY A 3 -7.36 0.09 -14.09
CA GLY A 3 -6.69 1.34 -13.71
C GLY A 3 -7.06 2.57 -14.54
N LYS A 4 -7.87 2.43 -15.57
CA LYS A 4 -8.35 3.58 -16.32
C LYS A 4 -9.28 4.45 -15.47
N GLY A 5 -8.87 5.69 -15.25
CA GLY A 5 -9.61 6.61 -14.39
C GLY A 5 -9.08 6.71 -12.96
N VAL A 6 -8.09 5.90 -12.59
CA VAL A 6 -7.41 6.03 -11.28
C VAL A 6 -6.64 7.35 -11.26
N ARG A 7 -6.85 8.14 -10.22
CA ARG A 7 -6.16 9.41 -9.97
C ARG A 7 -5.64 9.53 -8.55
N SER A 8 -6.28 8.87 -7.61
CA SER A 8 -5.90 8.87 -6.20
C SER A 8 -5.62 7.45 -5.72
N ILE A 9 -4.47 7.26 -5.09
CA ILE A 9 -3.98 5.95 -4.69
C ILE A 9 -3.48 6.00 -3.25
N LEU A 10 -3.91 5.03 -2.46
CA LEU A 10 -3.39 4.80 -1.12
C LEU A 10 -2.50 3.55 -1.14
N PHE A 11 -1.21 3.74 -0.88
CA PHE A 11 -0.25 2.64 -0.76
C PHE A 11 -0.01 2.29 0.70
N PHE A 12 -0.08 1.00 1.01
CA PHE A 12 0.42 0.45 2.27
C PHE A 12 1.86 0.02 2.06
N LEU A 13 2.78 0.73 2.69
CA LEU A 13 4.22 0.51 2.51
C LEU A 13 4.67 -0.77 3.21
N PRO A 14 5.69 -1.47 2.65
CA PRO A 14 6.25 -2.65 3.28
C PRO A 14 6.77 -2.41 4.69
N GLU A 15 6.45 -3.32 5.59
CA GLU A 15 6.95 -3.35 6.95
C GLU A 15 8.30 -4.09 7.07
N LYS A 16 8.66 -4.89 6.06
CA LYS A 16 9.96 -5.57 5.99
C LYS A 16 11.00 -4.69 5.34
N ILE A 17 12.18 -4.58 5.97
CA ILE A 17 13.26 -3.72 5.50
C ILE A 17 13.74 -4.06 4.09
N GLN A 18 13.78 -5.33 3.73
CA GLN A 18 14.21 -5.76 2.38
C GLN A 18 13.29 -5.22 1.30
N ASP A 19 11.98 -5.33 1.53
CA ASP A 19 10.96 -4.84 0.59
C ASP A 19 10.93 -3.31 0.57
N ALA A 20 11.11 -2.68 1.74
CA ALA A 20 11.17 -1.23 1.86
C ALA A 20 12.32 -0.61 1.06
N LYS A 21 13.50 -1.25 1.04
CA LYS A 21 14.64 -0.80 0.25
C LYS A 21 14.33 -0.74 -1.25
N ILE A 22 13.59 -1.72 -1.74
CA ILE A 22 13.20 -1.80 -3.16
C ILE A 22 12.20 -0.68 -3.49
N VAL A 23 11.19 -0.49 -2.64
CA VAL A 23 10.21 0.59 -2.81
C VAL A 23 10.89 1.96 -2.79
N ASN A 24 11.80 2.20 -1.84
CA ASN A 24 12.55 3.45 -1.76
C ASN A 24 13.37 3.73 -3.03
N TYR A 25 14.01 2.70 -3.56
CA TYR A 25 14.78 2.85 -4.79
C TYR A 25 13.88 3.30 -5.95
N LEU A 26 12.74 2.65 -6.13
CA LEU A 26 11.81 2.99 -7.20
C LEU A 26 11.21 4.39 -7.05
N VAL A 27 10.85 4.77 -5.83
CA VAL A 27 10.28 6.10 -5.54
C VAL A 27 11.32 7.21 -5.69
N LYS A 28 12.58 6.94 -5.36
CA LYS A 28 13.67 7.91 -5.40
C LYS A 28 14.15 8.22 -6.82
N VAL A 29 14.23 7.19 -7.66
CA VAL A 29 14.82 7.31 -9.00
C VAL A 29 13.85 7.98 -9.97
N GLU A 30 12.57 7.69 -9.81
CA GLU A 30 11.55 8.27 -10.69
C GLU A 30 10.31 8.59 -9.85
N ASN A 31 9.71 9.74 -10.06
CA ASN A 31 8.34 9.93 -9.63
C ASN A 31 7.43 9.19 -10.64
N PRO A 32 7.15 7.90 -10.44
CA PRO A 32 6.49 7.08 -11.45
C PRO A 32 5.02 7.46 -11.65
N LEU A 33 4.52 8.37 -10.81
CA LEU A 33 3.11 8.72 -10.73
C LEU A 33 2.88 10.24 -10.74
N PRO A 34 3.45 10.98 -11.72
CA PRO A 34 3.18 12.41 -11.83
C PRO A 34 1.69 12.64 -12.14
N GLY A 35 1.08 13.56 -11.41
CA GLY A 35 -0.33 13.89 -11.57
C GLY A 35 -1.31 12.98 -10.79
N TYR A 36 -0.79 12.00 -10.04
CA TYR A 36 -1.58 11.21 -9.13
C TYR A 36 -1.57 11.81 -7.72
N ASP A 37 -2.67 11.70 -7.03
CA ASP A 37 -2.78 12.05 -5.62
C ASP A 37 -2.46 10.80 -4.78
N ILE A 38 -1.35 10.82 -4.08
CA ILE A 38 -0.78 9.67 -3.39
C ILE A 38 -0.87 9.84 -1.89
N GLY A 39 -1.43 8.85 -1.21
CA GLY A 39 -1.33 8.66 0.23
C GLY A 39 -0.49 7.42 0.55
N LEU A 40 0.22 7.46 1.65
CA LEU A 40 1.06 6.36 2.12
C LEU A 40 0.70 5.98 3.55
N VAL A 41 0.72 4.70 3.87
CA VAL A 41 0.49 4.16 5.21
C VAL A 41 1.65 3.27 5.61
N CYS A 42 2.19 3.47 6.79
CA CYS A 42 3.14 2.56 7.42
C CYS A 42 3.06 2.66 8.94
N SER A 43 3.68 1.70 9.64
CA SER A 43 3.85 1.81 11.08
C SER A 43 4.91 2.86 11.43
N GLU A 44 4.85 3.42 12.64
CA GLU A 44 5.92 4.29 13.15
C GLU A 44 7.28 3.58 13.17
N LYS A 45 7.28 2.28 13.42
CA LYS A 45 8.52 1.48 13.42
C LYS A 45 9.17 1.39 12.05
N SER A 46 8.38 1.26 10.99
CA SER A 46 8.90 1.14 9.62
C SER A 46 9.15 2.49 8.95
N LYS A 47 8.66 3.58 9.51
CA LYS A 47 8.87 4.94 8.99
C LYS A 47 10.34 5.27 8.73
N ILE A 48 11.23 4.77 9.58
CA ILE A 48 12.69 4.95 9.42
C ILE A 48 13.23 4.41 8.10
N PHE A 49 12.53 3.45 7.49
CA PHE A 49 12.91 2.89 6.19
C PHE A 49 12.62 3.83 5.03
N TYR A 50 11.87 4.90 5.25
CA TYR A 50 11.37 5.81 4.22
C TYR A 50 11.81 7.26 4.46
N PRO A 51 13.12 7.56 4.43
CA PRO A 51 13.64 8.89 4.81
C PRO A 51 13.35 10.01 3.80
N HIS A 52 12.86 9.69 2.60
CA HIS A 52 12.71 10.64 1.50
C HIS A 52 11.25 10.92 1.11
N ILE A 53 10.30 10.66 2.02
CA ILE A 53 8.87 10.86 1.76
C ILE A 53 8.43 12.24 2.26
N ASP A 54 9.04 13.31 1.73
CA ASP A 54 8.76 14.67 2.24
C ASP A 54 7.55 15.35 1.58
N ASN A 55 7.12 14.90 0.40
CA ASN A 55 6.10 15.58 -0.38
C ASN A 55 4.79 14.79 -0.56
N VAL A 56 4.62 13.71 0.19
CA VAL A 56 3.46 12.83 0.08
C VAL A 56 2.78 12.73 1.44
N LYS A 57 1.46 12.64 1.43
CA LYS A 57 0.69 12.46 2.66
C LYS A 57 0.97 11.09 3.28
N LEU A 58 1.59 11.08 4.45
CA LEU A 58 1.95 9.90 5.19
C LEU A 58 1.05 9.74 6.43
N PHE A 59 0.40 8.59 6.52
CA PHE A 59 -0.35 8.18 7.71
C PHE A 59 0.46 7.11 8.44
N THR A 60 0.71 7.32 9.72
CA THR A 60 1.45 6.35 10.55
C THR A 60 0.59 5.85 11.69
N PHE A 61 0.74 4.58 12.02
CA PHE A 61 0.13 3.95 13.18
C PHE A 61 1.22 3.36 14.08
N ASN A 62 0.94 3.30 15.38
CA ASN A 62 1.82 2.70 16.38
C ASN A 62 1.12 1.54 17.10
N ASP A 63 1.82 0.91 18.05
CA ASP A 63 1.28 -0.23 18.79
C ASP A 63 0.01 0.12 19.57
N GLU A 64 -0.12 1.38 20.02
CA GLU A 64 -1.32 1.86 20.73
C GLU A 64 -2.56 1.94 19.83
N ASP A 65 -2.36 2.08 18.53
CA ASP A 65 -3.43 2.09 17.54
C ASP A 65 -3.96 0.68 17.23
N LEU A 66 -3.26 -0.36 17.68
CA LEU A 66 -3.57 -1.76 17.40
C LEU A 66 -4.33 -2.43 18.55
N ASN A 67 -5.20 -3.37 18.21
CA ASN A 67 -5.85 -4.26 19.17
C ASN A 67 -5.02 -5.53 19.40
N TYR A 68 -5.55 -6.45 20.19
CA TYR A 68 -4.91 -7.73 20.51
C TYR A 68 -4.59 -8.59 19.25
N PHE A 69 -5.32 -8.42 18.18
CA PHE A 69 -5.14 -9.15 16.92
C PHE A 69 -4.25 -8.40 15.91
N ASP A 70 -3.53 -7.37 16.34
CA ASP A 70 -2.68 -6.51 15.52
C ASP A 70 -3.43 -5.79 14.39
N THR A 71 -4.72 -5.56 14.56
CA THR A 71 -5.53 -4.75 13.64
C THR A 71 -5.78 -3.36 14.21
N ILE A 72 -6.00 -2.38 13.33
CA ILE A 72 -6.15 -0.98 13.74
C ILE A 72 -7.50 -0.77 14.41
N LYS A 73 -7.46 -0.30 15.67
CA LYS A 73 -8.62 0.06 16.47
C LYS A 73 -8.81 1.57 16.65
N SER A 74 -7.80 2.36 16.33
CA SER A 74 -7.81 3.81 16.58
C SER A 74 -8.84 4.50 15.69
N LEU A 75 -9.85 5.10 16.30
CA LEU A 75 -10.86 5.90 15.59
C LEU A 75 -10.25 7.16 14.98
N SER A 76 -9.28 7.77 15.65
CA SER A 76 -8.54 8.92 15.18
C SER A 76 -7.78 8.61 13.87
N PHE A 77 -7.03 7.51 13.83
CA PHE A 77 -6.34 7.07 12.66
C PHE A 77 -7.31 6.78 11.50
N MET A 78 -8.35 6.01 11.77
CA MET A 78 -9.37 5.67 10.76
C MET A 78 -10.07 6.91 10.22
N SER A 79 -10.37 7.88 11.07
CA SER A 79 -11.00 9.14 10.66
C SER A 79 -10.11 9.94 9.70
N GLN A 80 -8.80 10.00 9.96
CA GLN A 80 -7.85 10.68 9.08
C GLN A 80 -7.79 10.04 7.69
N ILE A 81 -7.75 8.72 7.62
CA ILE A 81 -7.72 8.00 6.34
C ILE A 81 -9.06 8.12 5.61
N LYS A 82 -10.18 7.96 6.30
CA LYS A 82 -11.53 8.02 5.72
C LYS A 82 -11.95 9.42 5.27
N ASN A 83 -11.22 10.46 5.67
CA ASN A 83 -11.51 11.83 5.28
C ASN A 83 -11.38 12.07 3.76
N LYS A 84 -10.76 11.15 3.05
CA LYS A 84 -10.58 11.20 1.60
C LYS A 84 -10.97 9.86 0.97
N SER A 85 -11.58 9.92 -0.21
CA SER A 85 -11.85 8.74 -1.04
C SER A 85 -10.67 8.47 -1.96
N TYR A 86 -10.28 7.21 -2.08
CA TYR A 86 -9.24 6.76 -2.99
C TYR A 86 -9.83 5.90 -4.11
N ASP A 87 -9.32 6.08 -5.32
CA ASP A 87 -9.72 5.25 -6.47
C ASP A 87 -9.11 3.85 -6.40
N ALA A 88 -7.92 3.76 -5.80
CA ALA A 88 -7.23 2.49 -5.63
C ALA A 88 -6.53 2.41 -4.26
N ILE A 89 -6.47 1.21 -3.73
CA ILE A 89 -5.67 0.85 -2.56
C ILE A 89 -4.70 -0.25 -2.99
N VAL A 90 -3.43 -0.09 -2.64
CA VAL A 90 -2.38 -1.05 -2.98
C VAL A 90 -1.62 -1.45 -1.72
N ASP A 91 -1.67 -2.71 -1.35
CA ASP A 91 -0.86 -3.26 -0.27
C ASP A 91 0.44 -3.82 -0.84
N LEU A 92 1.55 -3.15 -0.53
CA LEU A 92 2.89 -3.54 -0.97
C LEU A 92 3.56 -4.55 -0.03
N ASN A 93 2.90 -4.98 1.04
CA ASN A 93 3.39 -6.02 1.92
C ASN A 93 3.30 -7.38 1.22
N THR A 94 4.43 -8.05 1.03
CA THR A 94 4.50 -9.36 0.36
C THR A 94 4.11 -10.51 1.27
N GLY A 95 4.23 -10.33 2.59
CA GLY A 95 3.72 -11.24 3.61
C GLY A 95 2.42 -10.73 4.21
N PHE A 96 1.73 -11.60 4.95
CA PHE A 96 0.53 -11.21 5.66
C PHE A 96 0.84 -10.14 6.71
N CYS A 97 0.08 -9.05 6.64
CA CYS A 97 0.10 -7.99 7.64
C CYS A 97 -1.34 -7.72 8.08
N ALA A 98 -1.68 -8.09 9.30
CA ALA A 98 -3.05 -7.99 9.79
C ALA A 98 -3.57 -6.55 9.76
N ALA A 99 -2.75 -5.58 10.15
CA ALA A 99 -3.12 -4.17 10.17
C ALA A 99 -3.53 -3.67 8.78
N THR A 100 -2.70 -3.88 7.77
CA THR A 100 -2.97 -3.38 6.42
C THR A 100 -4.06 -4.17 5.70
N THR A 101 -4.14 -5.48 5.94
CA THR A 101 -5.19 -6.31 5.35
C THR A 101 -6.58 -5.91 5.87
N MET A 102 -6.71 -5.70 7.17
CA MET A 102 -7.98 -5.25 7.75
C MET A 102 -8.29 -3.81 7.39
N LEU A 103 -7.29 -2.96 7.26
CA LEU A 103 -7.47 -1.60 6.78
C LEU A 103 -8.00 -1.58 5.33
N ALA A 104 -7.47 -2.44 4.46
CA ALA A 104 -7.98 -2.59 3.10
C ALA A 104 -9.44 -3.08 3.08
N PHE A 105 -9.82 -3.94 4.01
CA PHE A 105 -11.21 -4.39 4.17
C PHE A 105 -12.14 -3.25 4.58
N GLU A 106 -11.74 -2.44 5.56
CA GLU A 106 -12.54 -1.34 6.11
C GLU A 106 -12.71 -0.15 5.15
N LEU A 107 -11.74 0.08 4.28
CA LEU A 107 -11.75 1.20 3.35
C LEU A 107 -12.51 0.84 2.06
N ASN A 108 -13.22 1.82 1.53
CA ASN A 108 -13.89 1.69 0.25
C ASN A 108 -13.02 2.23 -0.88
N ALA A 109 -12.70 1.39 -1.85
CA ALA A 109 -12.06 1.76 -3.10
C ALA A 109 -12.51 0.81 -4.21
N PRO A 110 -12.74 1.30 -5.43
CA PRO A 110 -13.15 0.45 -6.54
C PRO A 110 -12.11 -0.60 -6.93
N LEU A 111 -10.83 -0.28 -6.72
CA LEU A 111 -9.71 -1.15 -7.05
C LEU A 111 -8.85 -1.38 -5.81
N LYS A 112 -8.64 -2.64 -5.44
CA LYS A 112 -7.78 -3.05 -4.33
C LYS A 112 -6.81 -4.10 -4.83
N ILE A 113 -5.52 -3.83 -4.74
CA ILE A 113 -4.44 -4.69 -5.23
C ILE A 113 -3.57 -5.12 -4.04
N GLY A 114 -3.28 -6.40 -3.95
CA GLY A 114 -2.40 -6.96 -2.92
C GLY A 114 -1.73 -8.24 -3.38
N PHE A 115 -0.85 -8.78 -2.55
CA PHE A 115 -0.22 -10.07 -2.80
C PHE A 115 -1.15 -11.21 -2.38
N ASP A 116 -1.04 -12.33 -3.09
CA ASP A 116 -1.94 -13.46 -2.91
C ASP A 116 -1.79 -14.12 -1.54
N SER A 117 -2.91 -14.36 -0.89
CA SER A 117 -3.07 -15.19 0.29
C SER A 117 -4.54 -15.61 0.41
N THR A 118 -4.81 -16.60 1.25
CA THR A 118 -6.20 -17.06 1.49
C THR A 118 -7.11 -15.92 1.95
N VAL A 119 -6.61 -15.05 2.82
CA VAL A 119 -7.37 -13.89 3.31
C VAL A 119 -7.47 -12.81 2.25
N ASN A 120 -6.36 -12.48 1.58
CA ASN A 120 -6.31 -11.39 0.61
C ASN A 120 -7.22 -11.63 -0.60
N ARG A 121 -7.38 -12.88 -1.03
CA ARG A 121 -8.31 -13.24 -2.11
C ARG A 121 -9.75 -12.82 -1.84
N LYS A 122 -10.13 -12.71 -0.58
CA LYS A 122 -11.49 -12.31 -0.16
C LYS A 122 -11.67 -10.80 -0.07
N ILE A 123 -10.59 -10.05 0.02
CA ILE A 123 -10.58 -8.61 0.30
C ILE A 123 -10.16 -7.80 -0.93
N PHE A 124 -9.12 -8.25 -1.63
CA PHE A 124 -8.54 -7.52 -2.75
C PHE A 124 -9.24 -7.88 -4.08
N THR A 125 -9.40 -6.89 -4.92
CA THR A 125 -9.94 -7.05 -6.29
C THR A 125 -8.99 -7.85 -7.16
N ILE A 126 -7.70 -7.56 -7.02
CA ILE A 126 -6.61 -8.24 -7.74
C ILE A 126 -5.58 -8.70 -6.73
N THR A 127 -5.21 -9.97 -6.79
CA THR A 127 -4.08 -10.50 -6.02
C THR A 127 -2.97 -10.95 -6.96
N LEU A 128 -1.73 -10.68 -6.56
CA LEU A 128 -0.53 -11.06 -7.30
C LEU A 128 0.13 -12.24 -6.60
N GLU A 129 0.22 -13.36 -7.29
CA GLU A 129 0.92 -14.54 -6.78
C GLU A 129 2.43 -14.31 -6.90
N ARG A 130 3.14 -14.42 -5.77
CA ARG A 130 4.59 -14.30 -5.72
C ARG A 130 5.25 -15.64 -6.07
N LYS A 131 6.04 -15.65 -7.13
CA LYS A 131 6.85 -16.80 -7.54
C LYS A 131 8.27 -16.66 -7.01
N GLU A 132 8.87 -17.76 -6.54
CA GLU A 132 10.17 -17.78 -5.86
C GLU A 132 11.32 -17.12 -6.66
N ASN A 133 11.31 -17.25 -7.97
CA ASN A 133 12.40 -16.77 -8.84
C ASN A 133 12.11 -15.44 -9.53
N THR A 134 11.11 -14.69 -9.05
CA THR A 134 10.74 -13.40 -9.65
C THR A 134 11.15 -12.27 -8.74
N PHE A 135 11.86 -11.27 -9.29
CA PHE A 135 12.26 -10.07 -8.55
C PHE A 135 11.05 -9.23 -8.14
N LEU A 136 11.09 -8.67 -6.94
CA LEU A 136 10.01 -7.86 -6.40
C LEU A 136 9.72 -6.62 -7.26
N GLU A 137 10.75 -6.06 -7.90
CA GLU A 137 10.62 -4.94 -8.84
C GLU A 137 9.65 -5.24 -9.99
N SER A 138 9.63 -6.49 -10.45
CA SER A 138 8.70 -6.91 -11.51
C SER A 138 7.24 -6.83 -11.06
N TYR A 139 6.96 -7.16 -9.81
CA TYR A 139 5.62 -7.02 -9.24
C TYR A 139 5.20 -5.56 -9.10
N PHE A 140 6.11 -4.70 -8.65
CA PHE A 140 5.84 -3.28 -8.55
C PHE A 140 5.58 -2.64 -9.91
N SER A 141 6.36 -3.00 -10.93
CA SER A 141 6.12 -2.57 -12.31
C SER A 141 4.73 -3.02 -12.81
N ARG A 142 4.35 -4.25 -12.49
CA ARG A 142 3.02 -4.77 -12.84
C ARG A 142 1.90 -4.02 -12.12
N ILE A 143 2.08 -3.71 -10.84
CA ILE A 143 1.13 -2.92 -10.07
C ILE A 143 0.94 -1.54 -10.71
N LEU A 144 2.01 -0.85 -11.04
CA LEU A 144 1.95 0.45 -11.71
C LEU A 144 1.22 0.36 -13.05
N SER A 145 1.47 -0.69 -13.84
CA SER A 145 0.75 -0.96 -15.08
C SER A 145 -0.76 -1.16 -14.85
N LEU A 146 -1.13 -1.91 -13.83
CA LEU A 146 -2.54 -2.12 -13.46
C LEU A 146 -3.23 -0.82 -13.03
N LEU A 147 -2.49 0.10 -12.43
CA LEU A 147 -2.97 1.42 -12.05
C LEU A 147 -3.06 2.38 -13.26
N GLY A 148 -2.62 1.96 -14.43
CA GLY A 148 -2.60 2.80 -15.63
C GLY A 148 -1.43 3.79 -15.67
N ALA A 149 -0.44 3.64 -14.77
CA ALA A 149 0.77 4.43 -14.80
C ALA A 149 1.70 3.95 -15.93
N LYS A 150 2.25 4.90 -16.67
CA LYS A 150 3.31 4.60 -17.64
C LYS A 150 4.65 4.74 -16.95
N LEU A 151 5.43 3.71 -17.01
CA LEU A 151 6.84 3.75 -16.67
C LEU A 151 7.63 4.42 -17.78
#